data_67a9791cef07d9b2977919b67c34bac7
#
_entry.id   67a9791cef07d9b2977919b67c34bac7
#
_cell.length_a   1.000
_cell.length_b   1.000
_cell.length_c   1.000
_cell.angle_alpha   90.00
_cell.angle_beta   90.00
_cell.angle_gamma   90.00
#
_symmetry.space_group_name_H-M   'P 1'
#
loop_
_entity.id
_entity.type
_entity.pdbx_description
1 polymer ?
#
loop_
_entity_poly.entity_id
_entity_poly.type
_entity_poly.pdbx_seq_one_letter_code
_entity_poly.pdbx_strand_id
1 'polypeptide(L)'
;MSDAHQSVIQRVIAEHRRVVYALIAGVVINFLVFGFFVYPLQRDVANVEQRTRAAEEALAAAQADYARANGALTGKDRALKELDTFYSSVLAQDLTGARRLTFARLAQLAAKSRLDFERRKYEPVVERGSNLTRLKVTMDLAGSYEDIRDFIHEIESAPEFVVIDDVGLMQEGVQNGDSVRLTLQLSTYFRTTETAEP
;
A
#
# COMPACT_ATOMS: atom_id res chain seq x y z
N MET A 1 83.27 -9.20 -10.16
CA MET A 1 83.04 -8.78 -11.57
C MET A 1 82.17 -7.50 -11.66
N SER A 2 82.09 -6.67 -10.57
CA SER A 2 81.29 -5.41 -10.56
C SER A 2 82.07 -4.12 -10.87
N ASP A 3 83.39 -4.14 -10.81
CA ASP A 3 84.18 -2.91 -10.91
C ASP A 3 84.42 -2.44 -12.37
N ALA A 4 84.32 -3.33 -13.35
CA ALA A 4 84.55 -2.99 -14.74
C ALA A 4 83.43 -2.14 -15.40
N HIS A 5 82.20 -2.23 -14.90
CA HIS A 5 81.06 -1.45 -15.41
C HIS A 5 81.04 0.00 -14.91
N GLN A 6 81.52 0.26 -13.69
CA GLN A 6 81.59 1.62 -13.17
C GLN A 6 82.59 2.50 -13.91
N SER A 7 83.68 1.96 -14.35
CA SER A 7 84.72 2.69 -15.09
C SER A 7 84.29 3.16 -16.50
N VAL A 8 83.46 2.37 -17.20
CA VAL A 8 82.94 2.71 -18.53
C VAL A 8 81.95 3.85 -18.48
N ILE A 9 81.03 3.81 -17.50
CA ILE A 9 80.02 4.88 -17.30
C ILE A 9 80.73 6.20 -16.94
N GLN A 10 81.71 6.17 -16.06
CA GLN A 10 82.49 7.40 -15.68
C GLN A 10 83.32 7.96 -16.84
N ARG A 11 83.87 7.14 -17.76
CA ARG A 11 84.56 7.58 -18.95
C ARG A 11 83.62 8.21 -19.98
N VAL A 12 82.49 7.63 -20.22
CA VAL A 12 81.47 8.16 -21.16
C VAL A 12 80.94 9.49 -20.65
N ILE A 13 80.69 9.64 -19.35
CA ILE A 13 80.24 10.87 -18.73
C ILE A 13 81.35 11.98 -18.83
N ALA A 14 82.63 11.62 -18.73
CA ALA A 14 83.70 12.55 -18.80
C ALA A 14 84.00 13.08 -20.23
N GLU A 15 83.84 12.25 -21.24
CA GLU A 15 84.13 12.55 -22.62
C GLU A 15 83.01 13.31 -23.34
N HIS A 16 81.75 13.05 -22.96
CA HIS A 16 80.57 13.66 -23.57
C HIS A 16 79.71 14.44 -22.57
N ARG A 17 80.35 15.19 -21.67
CA ARG A 17 79.70 16.00 -20.59
C ARG A 17 78.50 16.79 -21.09
N ARG A 18 78.63 17.45 -22.26
CA ARG A 18 77.62 18.33 -22.82
C ARG A 18 76.33 17.53 -23.24
N VAL A 19 76.53 16.35 -23.80
CA VAL A 19 75.41 15.49 -24.24
C VAL A 19 74.69 14.87 -23.04
N VAL A 20 75.46 14.43 -22.04
CA VAL A 20 74.88 13.87 -20.82
C VAL A 20 74.08 14.92 -20.03
N TYR A 21 74.60 16.15 -19.90
CA TYR A 21 73.80 17.24 -19.29
C TYR A 21 72.57 17.62 -20.09
N ALA A 22 72.63 17.62 -21.42
CA ALA A 22 71.45 17.87 -22.26
C ALA A 22 70.36 16.76 -22.10
N LEU A 23 70.81 15.51 -21.96
CA LEU A 23 69.92 14.40 -21.76
C LEU A 23 69.28 14.41 -20.38
N ILE A 24 70.06 14.71 -19.32
CA ILE A 24 69.53 14.88 -17.97
C ILE A 24 68.56 16.08 -17.91
N ALA A 25 68.89 17.20 -18.54
CA ALA A 25 68.02 18.37 -18.65
C ALA A 25 66.68 17.99 -19.36
N GLY A 26 66.74 17.23 -20.46
CA GLY A 26 65.57 16.75 -21.17
C GLY A 26 64.66 15.86 -20.30
N VAL A 27 65.27 14.95 -19.52
CA VAL A 27 64.51 14.09 -18.59
C VAL A 27 63.87 14.93 -17.47
N VAL A 28 64.61 15.88 -16.91
CA VAL A 28 64.09 16.79 -15.86
C VAL A 28 62.94 17.64 -16.40
N ILE A 29 63.06 18.19 -17.58
CA ILE A 29 61.96 18.96 -18.22
C ILE A 29 60.74 18.07 -18.47
N ASN A 30 60.93 16.87 -18.92
CA ASN A 30 59.84 15.90 -19.14
C ASN A 30 59.10 15.58 -17.82
N PHE A 31 59.83 15.35 -16.74
CA PHE A 31 59.24 15.16 -15.41
C PHE A 31 58.51 16.41 -14.88
N LEU A 32 59.04 17.59 -15.14
CA LEU A 32 58.39 18.84 -14.75
C LEU A 32 57.10 19.08 -15.53
N VAL A 33 57.10 18.83 -16.85
CA VAL A 33 55.91 18.94 -17.70
C VAL A 33 54.86 17.90 -17.27
N PHE A 34 55.26 16.67 -17.02
CA PHE A 34 54.37 15.62 -16.54
C PHE A 34 53.76 15.96 -15.19
N GLY A 35 54.55 16.38 -14.21
CA GLY A 35 54.10 16.73 -12.85
C GLY A 35 53.24 17.99 -12.80
N PHE A 36 53.55 18.99 -13.65
CA PHE A 36 52.87 20.28 -13.59
C PHE A 36 51.62 20.37 -14.49
N PHE A 37 51.59 19.65 -15.62
CA PHE A 37 50.49 19.68 -16.56
C PHE A 37 49.61 18.45 -16.52
N VAL A 38 50.16 17.25 -16.51
CA VAL A 38 49.36 16.01 -16.63
C VAL A 38 48.71 15.64 -15.31
N TYR A 39 49.41 15.82 -14.20
CA TYR A 39 48.90 15.42 -12.89
C TYR A 39 47.69 16.25 -12.40
N PRO A 40 47.63 17.58 -12.52
CA PRO A 40 46.44 18.33 -12.15
C PRO A 40 45.25 18.06 -13.09
N LEU A 41 45.52 17.89 -14.40
CA LEU A 41 44.47 17.65 -15.36
C LEU A 41 43.70 16.32 -15.14
N GLN A 42 44.42 15.28 -14.71
CA GLN A 42 43.81 14.00 -14.35
C GLN A 42 42.90 14.11 -13.11
N ARG A 43 43.28 14.97 -12.15
CA ARG A 43 42.42 15.20 -10.96
C ARG A 43 41.13 15.97 -11.29
N ASP A 44 41.23 16.94 -12.20
CA ASP A 44 40.06 17.72 -12.59
C ASP A 44 39.05 16.88 -13.38
N VAL A 45 39.51 15.98 -14.27
CA VAL A 45 38.62 15.04 -15.00
C VAL A 45 37.97 14.08 -14.03
N ALA A 46 38.68 13.48 -13.09
CA ALA A 46 38.10 12.58 -12.09
C ALA A 46 37.06 13.28 -11.20
N ASN A 47 37.32 14.53 -10.80
CA ASN A 47 36.39 15.34 -10.01
C ASN A 47 35.12 15.69 -10.81
N VAL A 48 35.23 15.98 -12.10
CA VAL A 48 34.08 16.26 -12.97
C VAL A 48 33.23 15.01 -13.13
N GLU A 49 33.83 13.86 -13.40
CA GLU A 49 33.09 12.58 -13.48
C GLU A 49 32.35 12.25 -12.16
N GLN A 50 33.02 12.44 -11.03
CA GLN A 50 32.41 12.20 -9.72
C GLN A 50 31.23 13.15 -9.45
N ARG A 51 31.37 14.44 -9.81
CA ARG A 51 30.29 15.43 -9.69
C ARG A 51 29.12 15.11 -10.62
N THR A 52 29.40 14.66 -11.84
CA THR A 52 28.35 14.27 -12.79
C THR A 52 27.57 13.07 -12.28
N ARG A 53 28.26 12.03 -11.78
CA ARG A 53 27.59 10.86 -11.18
C ARG A 53 26.76 11.24 -9.96
N ALA A 54 27.32 12.06 -9.07
CA ALA A 54 26.57 12.54 -7.90
C ALA A 54 25.33 13.37 -8.29
N ALA A 55 25.42 14.18 -9.34
CA ALA A 55 24.29 14.93 -9.85
C ALA A 55 23.23 14.04 -10.50
N GLU A 56 23.64 13.01 -11.24
CA GLU A 56 22.73 12.01 -11.84
C GLU A 56 22.01 11.19 -10.76
N GLU A 57 22.74 10.76 -9.73
CA GLU A 57 22.13 10.05 -8.58
C GLU A 57 21.14 10.94 -7.81
N ALA A 58 21.49 12.20 -7.58
CA ALA A 58 20.61 13.17 -6.93
C ALA A 58 19.35 13.44 -7.77
N LEU A 59 19.49 13.55 -9.09
CA LEU A 59 18.37 13.73 -10.00
C LEU A 59 17.44 12.49 -9.99
N ALA A 60 18.01 11.29 -10.08
CA ALA A 60 17.26 10.05 -10.02
C ALA A 60 16.50 9.90 -8.68
N ALA A 61 17.14 10.23 -7.57
CA ALA A 61 16.50 10.24 -6.25
C ALA A 61 15.36 11.26 -6.19
N ALA A 62 15.57 12.48 -6.65
CA ALA A 62 14.53 13.51 -6.69
C ALA A 62 13.34 13.12 -7.58
N GLN A 63 13.60 12.51 -8.73
CA GLN A 63 12.54 11.99 -9.61
C GLN A 63 11.74 10.85 -8.94
N ALA A 64 12.41 9.94 -8.25
CA ALA A 64 11.76 8.87 -7.50
C ALA A 64 10.90 9.41 -6.34
N ASP A 65 11.37 10.42 -5.63
CA ASP A 65 10.62 11.08 -4.56
C ASP A 65 9.40 11.82 -5.11
N TYR A 66 9.56 12.54 -6.21
CA TYR A 66 8.46 13.21 -6.89
C TYR A 66 7.40 12.21 -7.37
N ALA A 67 7.82 11.10 -7.98
CA ALA A 67 6.90 10.05 -8.43
C ALA A 67 6.14 9.42 -7.25
N ARG A 68 6.82 9.18 -6.12
CA ARG A 68 6.18 8.68 -4.88
C ARG A 68 5.18 9.66 -4.31
N ALA A 69 5.55 10.93 -4.21
CA ALA A 69 4.67 11.98 -3.70
C ALA A 69 3.43 12.17 -4.58
N ASN A 70 3.62 12.20 -5.89
CA ASN A 70 2.51 12.31 -6.85
C ASN A 70 1.61 11.08 -6.86
N GLY A 71 2.19 9.88 -6.73
CA GLY A 71 1.45 8.62 -6.57
C GLY A 71 0.61 8.60 -5.28
N ALA A 72 1.14 9.13 -4.18
CA ALA A 72 0.42 9.25 -2.92
C ALA A 72 -0.76 10.23 -3.00
N LEU A 73 -0.58 11.38 -3.66
CA LEU A 73 -1.66 12.35 -3.88
C LEU A 73 -2.78 11.77 -4.75
N THR A 74 -2.43 11.18 -5.90
CA THR A 74 -3.42 10.55 -6.80
C THR A 74 -4.12 9.37 -6.13
N GLY A 75 -3.39 8.58 -5.33
CA GLY A 75 -3.97 7.50 -4.53
C GLY A 75 -4.95 7.99 -3.49
N LYS A 76 -4.64 9.09 -2.79
CA LYS A 76 -5.54 9.73 -1.84
C LYS A 76 -6.83 10.22 -2.51
N ASP A 77 -6.71 10.96 -3.61
CA ASP A 77 -7.87 11.50 -4.33
C ASP A 77 -8.78 10.38 -4.87
N ARG A 78 -8.17 9.31 -5.36
CA ARG A 78 -8.91 8.11 -5.78
C ARG A 78 -9.63 7.45 -4.62
N ALA A 79 -8.95 7.24 -3.50
CA ALA A 79 -9.54 6.63 -2.30
C ALA A 79 -10.70 7.48 -1.75
N LEU A 80 -10.57 8.81 -1.71
CA LEU A 80 -11.64 9.71 -1.29
C LEU A 80 -12.86 9.62 -2.23
N LYS A 81 -12.64 9.54 -3.53
CA LYS A 81 -13.71 9.40 -4.52
C LYS A 81 -14.41 8.04 -4.43
N GLU A 82 -13.66 6.98 -4.26
CA GLU A 82 -14.21 5.62 -4.06
C GLU A 82 -15.01 5.54 -2.75
N LEU A 83 -14.51 6.15 -1.69
CA LEU A 83 -15.19 6.24 -0.40
C LEU A 83 -16.50 7.05 -0.49
N ASP A 84 -16.49 8.20 -1.18
CA ASP A 84 -17.70 8.98 -1.41
C ASP A 84 -18.73 8.21 -2.24
N THR A 85 -18.29 7.49 -3.27
CA THR A 85 -19.14 6.61 -4.06
C THR A 85 -19.74 5.51 -3.20
N PHE A 86 -18.96 4.88 -2.34
CA PHE A 86 -19.44 3.87 -1.40
C PHE A 86 -20.51 4.44 -0.46
N TYR A 87 -20.25 5.59 0.15
CA TYR A 87 -21.20 6.24 1.06
C TYR A 87 -22.47 6.71 0.37
N SER A 88 -22.42 7.06 -0.90
CA SER A 88 -23.60 7.57 -1.62
C SER A 88 -24.43 6.49 -2.27
N SER A 89 -23.80 5.39 -2.74
CA SER A 89 -24.47 4.36 -3.54
C SER A 89 -24.74 3.06 -2.78
N VAL A 90 -23.92 2.72 -1.80
CA VAL A 90 -24.00 1.42 -1.08
C VAL A 90 -24.64 1.56 0.29
N LEU A 91 -24.32 2.65 1.01
CA LEU A 91 -24.91 2.86 2.32
C LEU A 91 -26.29 3.52 2.25
N ALA A 92 -27.18 3.08 3.14
CA ALA A 92 -28.45 3.77 3.35
C ALA A 92 -28.20 5.21 3.86
N GLN A 93 -28.97 6.17 3.33
CA GLN A 93 -28.79 7.60 3.65
C GLN A 93 -29.32 7.95 5.05
N ASP A 94 -30.30 7.20 5.54
CA ASP A 94 -30.97 7.43 6.81
C ASP A 94 -31.43 6.11 7.46
N LEU A 95 -31.90 6.20 8.71
CA LEU A 95 -32.47 5.07 9.47
C LEU A 95 -33.68 4.44 8.75
N THR A 96 -34.50 5.25 8.09
CA THR A 96 -35.71 4.77 7.41
C THR A 96 -35.33 3.95 6.18
N GLY A 97 -34.36 4.41 5.39
CA GLY A 97 -33.78 3.66 4.29
C GLY A 97 -33.13 2.35 4.74
N ALA A 98 -32.30 2.41 5.79
CA ALA A 98 -31.65 1.25 6.36
C ALA A 98 -32.69 0.20 6.85
N ARG A 99 -33.72 0.65 7.56
CA ARG A 99 -34.80 -0.23 7.99
C ARG A 99 -35.57 -0.82 6.80
N ARG A 100 -35.93 -0.04 5.82
CA ARG A 100 -36.67 -0.51 4.65
C ARG A 100 -35.89 -1.55 3.84
N LEU A 101 -34.61 -1.27 3.57
CA LEU A 101 -33.75 -2.20 2.86
C LEU A 101 -33.57 -3.50 3.64
N THR A 102 -33.25 -3.42 4.93
CA THR A 102 -33.02 -4.61 5.76
C THR A 102 -34.30 -5.37 6.05
N PHE A 103 -35.40 -4.65 6.41
CA PHE A 103 -36.64 -5.27 6.82
C PHE A 103 -37.36 -6.01 5.68
N ALA A 104 -37.57 -5.31 4.59
CA ALA A 104 -38.32 -5.90 3.46
C ALA A 104 -37.48 -6.97 2.77
N ARG A 105 -36.18 -6.73 2.60
CA ARG A 105 -35.32 -7.67 1.88
C ARG A 105 -35.07 -8.95 2.65
N LEU A 106 -34.70 -8.86 3.93
CA LEU A 106 -34.50 -10.05 4.78
C LEU A 106 -35.76 -10.87 4.93
N ALA A 107 -36.92 -10.22 5.05
CA ALA A 107 -38.19 -10.94 5.08
C ALA A 107 -38.49 -11.68 3.76
N GLN A 108 -38.20 -11.04 2.63
CA GLN A 108 -38.37 -11.70 1.31
C GLN A 108 -37.39 -12.87 1.15
N LEU A 109 -36.14 -12.71 1.55
CA LEU A 109 -35.13 -13.78 1.46
C LEU A 109 -35.51 -14.97 2.35
N ALA A 110 -35.93 -14.72 3.60
CA ALA A 110 -36.35 -15.79 4.50
C ALA A 110 -37.61 -16.54 3.97
N ALA A 111 -38.60 -15.80 3.43
CA ALA A 111 -39.77 -16.42 2.81
C ALA A 111 -39.39 -17.23 1.55
N LYS A 112 -38.43 -16.74 0.74
CA LYS A 112 -37.89 -17.47 -0.43
C LYS A 112 -37.22 -18.77 -0.01
N SER A 113 -36.48 -18.73 1.11
CA SER A 113 -35.79 -19.90 1.67
C SER A 113 -36.67 -20.74 2.59
N ARG A 114 -37.95 -20.53 2.61
CA ARG A 114 -38.92 -21.31 3.41
C ARG A 114 -38.65 -21.34 4.91
N LEU A 115 -38.07 -20.28 5.42
CA LEU A 115 -37.79 -20.12 6.85
C LEU A 115 -38.91 -19.36 7.54
N ASP A 116 -39.32 -19.84 8.70
CA ASP A 116 -40.32 -19.20 9.54
C ASP A 116 -39.69 -18.17 10.46
N PHE A 117 -40.24 -16.96 10.47
CA PHE A 117 -39.83 -15.91 11.36
C PHE A 117 -40.47 -16.06 12.74
N GLU A 118 -39.64 -16.19 13.76
CA GLU A 118 -40.13 -16.23 15.14
C GLU A 118 -39.99 -14.85 15.84
N ARG A 119 -38.85 -14.21 15.75
CA ARG A 119 -38.59 -12.95 16.44
C ARG A 119 -37.62 -12.04 15.64
N ARG A 120 -37.83 -10.73 15.81
CA ARG A 120 -36.91 -9.70 15.27
C ARG A 120 -36.71 -8.57 16.25
N LYS A 121 -35.47 -8.13 16.42
CA LYS A 121 -35.10 -6.97 17.21
C LYS A 121 -34.19 -6.06 16.38
N TYR A 122 -34.44 -4.77 16.45
CA TYR A 122 -33.63 -3.74 15.81
C TYR A 122 -33.10 -2.79 16.85
N GLU A 123 -31.79 -2.52 16.81
CA GLU A 123 -31.12 -1.67 17.78
C GLU A 123 -30.11 -0.75 17.07
N PRO A 124 -30.41 0.55 16.92
CA PRO A 124 -29.43 1.49 16.38
C PRO A 124 -28.36 1.80 17.45
N VAL A 125 -27.10 1.72 17.06
CA VAL A 125 -25.92 1.99 17.89
C VAL A 125 -25.04 3.00 17.18
N VAL A 126 -24.82 4.17 17.77
CA VAL A 126 -23.93 5.19 17.21
C VAL A 126 -22.49 4.74 17.36
N GLU A 127 -21.76 4.70 16.24
CA GLU A 127 -20.33 4.35 16.24
C GLU A 127 -19.49 5.55 16.67
N ARG A 128 -18.71 5.36 17.74
CA ARG A 128 -17.86 6.42 18.28
C ARG A 128 -16.76 6.81 17.31
N GLY A 129 -16.61 8.10 17.04
CA GLY A 129 -15.56 8.64 16.17
C GLY A 129 -15.84 8.51 14.67
N SER A 130 -17.08 8.21 14.30
CA SER A 130 -17.53 8.19 12.90
C SER A 130 -18.90 8.85 12.74
N ASN A 131 -19.23 9.25 11.52
CA ASN A 131 -20.56 9.77 11.17
C ASN A 131 -21.52 8.64 10.76
N LEU A 132 -21.32 7.45 11.32
CA LEU A 132 -22.10 6.27 11.00
C LEU A 132 -22.86 5.78 12.23
N THR A 133 -24.07 5.31 11.98
CA THR A 133 -24.85 4.55 12.96
C THR A 133 -24.99 3.13 12.45
N ARG A 134 -24.70 2.18 13.31
CA ARG A 134 -24.86 0.76 13.09
C ARG A 134 -26.28 0.35 13.48
N LEU A 135 -27.02 -0.26 12.57
CA LEU A 135 -28.30 -0.89 12.86
C LEU A 135 -28.06 -2.38 13.08
N LYS A 136 -28.09 -2.80 14.34
CA LYS A 136 -28.06 -4.22 14.69
C LYS A 136 -29.44 -4.84 14.50
N VAL A 137 -29.49 -6.00 13.86
CA VAL A 137 -30.69 -6.78 13.61
C VAL A 137 -30.45 -8.17 14.17
N THR A 138 -31.23 -8.55 15.16
CA THR A 138 -31.25 -9.92 15.67
C THR A 138 -32.53 -10.58 15.18
N MET A 139 -32.42 -11.77 14.62
CA MET A 139 -33.55 -12.54 14.10
C MET A 139 -33.43 -14.02 14.50
N ASP A 140 -34.56 -14.57 14.92
CA ASP A 140 -34.71 -15.99 15.19
C ASP A 140 -35.57 -16.58 14.07
N LEU A 141 -35.07 -17.62 13.42
CA LEU A 141 -35.66 -18.29 12.29
C LEU A 141 -35.70 -19.79 12.56
N ALA A 142 -36.70 -20.47 12.05
CA ALA A 142 -36.78 -21.92 12.13
C ALA A 142 -36.93 -22.52 10.73
N GLY A 143 -36.30 -23.68 10.49
CA GLY A 143 -36.37 -24.37 9.21
C GLY A 143 -35.41 -25.54 9.11
N SER A 144 -35.27 -26.12 7.92
CA SER A 144 -34.26 -27.15 7.69
C SER A 144 -32.85 -26.54 7.59
N TYR A 145 -31.83 -27.35 7.86
CA TYR A 145 -30.46 -26.94 7.69
C TYR A 145 -30.13 -26.47 6.26
N GLU A 146 -30.70 -27.11 5.26
CA GLU A 146 -30.55 -26.78 3.85
C GLU A 146 -31.14 -25.38 3.55
N ASP A 147 -32.36 -25.09 4.03
CA ASP A 147 -33.02 -23.81 3.86
C ASP A 147 -32.23 -22.67 4.58
N ILE A 148 -31.66 -22.96 5.74
CA ILE A 148 -30.80 -22.02 6.49
C ILE A 148 -29.52 -21.70 5.70
N ARG A 149 -28.85 -22.71 5.14
CA ARG A 149 -27.63 -22.51 4.33
C ARG A 149 -27.93 -21.69 3.09
N ASP A 150 -29.01 -21.95 2.43
CA ASP A 150 -29.43 -21.20 1.25
C ASP A 150 -29.78 -19.76 1.59
N PHE A 151 -30.41 -19.52 2.74
CA PHE A 151 -30.68 -18.18 3.24
C PHE A 151 -29.41 -17.37 3.54
N ILE A 152 -28.44 -17.98 4.21
CA ILE A 152 -27.14 -17.33 4.48
C ILE A 152 -26.44 -16.99 3.17
N HIS A 153 -26.40 -17.91 2.22
CA HIS A 153 -25.80 -17.70 0.91
C HIS A 153 -26.48 -16.55 0.14
N GLU A 154 -27.81 -16.45 0.19
CA GLU A 154 -28.56 -15.35 -0.43
C GLU A 154 -28.26 -14.00 0.22
N ILE A 155 -28.05 -13.94 1.56
CA ILE A 155 -27.64 -12.73 2.25
C ILE A 155 -26.22 -12.31 1.81
N GLU A 156 -25.28 -13.24 1.77
CA GLU A 156 -23.88 -12.97 1.37
C GLU A 156 -23.76 -12.53 -0.09
N SER A 157 -24.68 -13.02 -0.93
CA SER A 157 -24.70 -12.68 -2.37
C SER A 157 -25.53 -11.43 -2.68
N ALA A 158 -26.18 -10.85 -1.68
CA ALA A 158 -27.05 -9.69 -1.85
C ALA A 158 -26.22 -8.42 -2.14
N PRO A 159 -26.72 -7.49 -2.97
CA PRO A 159 -26.00 -6.24 -3.25
C PRO A 159 -26.02 -5.25 -2.07
N GLU A 160 -26.88 -5.47 -1.11
CA GLU A 160 -27.03 -4.62 0.07
C GLU A 160 -25.88 -4.86 1.05
N PHE A 161 -25.37 -3.77 1.64
CA PHE A 161 -24.32 -3.87 2.63
C PHE A 161 -24.84 -4.36 3.98
N VAL A 162 -24.76 -5.68 4.18
CA VAL A 162 -25.15 -6.36 5.42
C VAL A 162 -23.97 -7.19 5.90
N VAL A 163 -23.62 -7.04 7.17
CA VAL A 163 -22.56 -7.81 7.83
C VAL A 163 -23.21 -8.85 8.73
N ILE A 164 -22.78 -10.09 8.61
CA ILE A 164 -23.18 -11.15 9.53
C ILE A 164 -22.24 -11.09 10.73
N ASP A 165 -22.76 -10.71 11.89
CA ASP A 165 -21.99 -10.56 13.12
C ASP A 165 -21.85 -11.89 13.88
N ASP A 166 -22.97 -12.67 13.94
CA ASP A 166 -23.00 -13.95 14.66
C ASP A 166 -24.07 -14.88 14.09
N VAL A 167 -23.80 -16.17 14.15
CA VAL A 167 -24.67 -17.25 13.69
C VAL A 167 -24.76 -18.33 14.76
N GLY A 168 -25.88 -18.44 15.40
CA GLY A 168 -26.19 -19.50 16.37
C GLY A 168 -27.15 -20.54 15.76
N LEU A 169 -26.79 -21.82 15.82
CA LEU A 169 -27.65 -22.91 15.39
C LEU A 169 -27.98 -23.79 16.58
N MET A 170 -29.26 -24.06 16.78
CA MET A 170 -29.75 -24.98 17.82
C MET A 170 -30.72 -25.98 17.21
N GLN A 171 -30.48 -27.26 17.44
CA GLN A 171 -31.39 -28.29 17.00
C GLN A 171 -32.60 -28.34 17.93
N GLU A 172 -33.81 -28.20 17.41
CA GLU A 172 -35.03 -28.43 18.17
C GLU A 172 -35.26 -29.91 18.31
N GLY A 173 -35.39 -30.38 19.54
CA GLY A 173 -35.38 -31.79 19.97
C GLY A 173 -36.13 -32.78 19.10
N VAL A 174 -35.87 -34.04 19.33
CA VAL A 174 -36.24 -35.24 18.53
C VAL A 174 -37.72 -35.37 18.14
N GLN A 175 -38.61 -34.54 18.67
CA GLN A 175 -40.08 -34.64 18.40
C GLN A 175 -40.53 -33.83 17.17
N ASN A 176 -39.75 -32.89 16.66
CA ASN A 176 -40.14 -32.00 15.54
C ASN A 176 -39.37 -32.25 14.22
N GLY A 177 -38.79 -33.43 14.05
CA GLY A 177 -38.02 -33.70 12.82
C GLY A 177 -36.72 -32.92 12.73
N ASP A 178 -36.18 -32.72 11.53
CA ASP A 178 -34.93 -32.05 11.20
C ASP A 178 -35.01 -30.51 11.30
N SER A 179 -35.90 -29.94 12.16
CA SER A 179 -36.00 -28.50 12.34
C SER A 179 -34.84 -27.95 13.16
N VAL A 180 -34.21 -26.96 12.62
CA VAL A 180 -33.08 -26.22 13.25
C VAL A 180 -33.53 -24.78 13.50
N ARG A 181 -33.26 -24.27 14.70
CA ARG A 181 -33.42 -22.85 15.02
C ARG A 181 -32.14 -22.11 14.72
N LEU A 182 -32.24 -21.06 13.91
CA LEU A 182 -31.18 -20.14 13.57
C LEU A 182 -31.37 -18.83 14.35
N THR A 183 -30.43 -18.46 15.18
CA THR A 183 -30.29 -17.10 15.72
C THR A 183 -29.23 -16.36 14.93
N LEU A 184 -29.64 -15.34 14.19
CA LEU A 184 -28.74 -14.58 13.32
C LEU A 184 -28.64 -13.14 13.80
N GLN A 185 -27.41 -12.67 14.00
CA GLN A 185 -27.12 -11.27 14.27
C GLN A 185 -26.48 -10.64 13.05
N LEU A 186 -27.11 -9.58 12.56
CA LEU A 186 -26.69 -8.83 11.39
C LEU A 186 -26.47 -7.38 11.74
N SER A 187 -25.61 -6.71 11.00
CA SER A 187 -25.43 -5.28 11.08
C SER A 187 -25.47 -4.64 9.70
N THR A 188 -26.12 -3.51 9.61
CA THR A 188 -25.96 -2.59 8.47
C THR A 188 -25.62 -1.20 8.99
N TYR A 189 -25.07 -0.35 8.13
CA TYR A 189 -24.64 0.99 8.53
C TYR A 189 -25.41 2.02 7.70
N PHE A 190 -25.67 3.17 8.32
CA PHE A 190 -26.25 4.32 7.65
C PHE A 190 -25.61 5.61 8.19
N ARG A 191 -25.70 6.69 7.40
CA ARG A 191 -25.17 7.98 7.84
C ARG A 191 -26.03 8.53 8.99
N THR A 192 -25.35 8.93 10.05
CA THR A 192 -26.00 9.74 11.10
C THR A 192 -26.25 11.12 10.51
N THR A 193 -27.49 11.45 10.19
CA THR A 193 -27.85 12.83 9.94
C THR A 193 -27.76 13.50 11.31
N GLU A 194 -26.71 14.29 11.52
CA GLU A 194 -26.60 15.15 12.68
C GLU A 194 -27.79 16.12 12.62
N THR A 195 -28.86 15.76 13.28
CA THR A 195 -29.90 16.75 13.62
C THR A 195 -29.18 17.69 14.56
N ALA A 196 -28.72 18.83 14.05
CA ALA A 196 -28.33 19.95 14.89
C ALA A 196 -29.51 20.21 15.82
N GLU A 197 -29.44 19.75 17.05
CA GLU A 197 -30.30 20.24 18.10
C GLU A 197 -29.91 21.68 18.39
N PRO A 198 -30.88 22.58 18.44
CA PRO A 198 -30.67 24.01 18.67
C PRO A 198 -30.10 24.31 20.05
#